data_15ce511d0fa19312a946845087603d87
#
_entry.id   15ce511d0fa19312a946845087603d87
#
_cell.length_a   1.000
_cell.length_b   1.000
_cell.length_c   1.000
_cell.angle_alpha   90.00
_cell.angle_beta   90.00
_cell.angle_gamma   90.00
#
_symmetry.space_group_name_H-M   'P 1'
#
loop_
_entity.id
_entity.type
_entity.pdbx_description
1 polymer ?
#
loop_
_entity_poly.entity_id
_entity_poly.type
_entity_poly.pdbx_seq_one_letter_code
_entity_poly.pdbx_strand_id
1 'polypeptide(L)'
;MSNNTSNFRNDFNAEKVINEFLRKYFYQKIVDKNIIKAFRHITDSNLQHEGVDTIIITLRDVAVHIDEKAALDYAKNDLAETALPTFAFEISYLNRDGVLTEGWLTNSKYRKTEDYLLIWLWVKPDTKMKWLRCEDILQLEIIVLAKKDILDTILYYASGDSCLTRFRQIASKQREFMLAKNLQQVAIEKRFLM
;
A
#
# COMPACT_ATOMS: atom_id res chain seq x y z
N MET A 1 -15.14 3.11 -27.46
CA MET A 1 -14.91 4.09 -26.38
C MET A 1 -15.03 3.35 -25.07
N SER A 2 -13.90 2.95 -24.45
CA SER A 2 -13.92 2.29 -23.15
C SER A 2 -14.04 3.37 -22.08
N ASN A 3 -15.11 3.31 -21.31
CA ASN A 3 -15.31 4.14 -20.13
C ASN A 3 -14.23 3.79 -19.09
N ASN A 4 -13.18 4.60 -19.02
CA ASN A 4 -12.25 4.63 -17.89
C ASN A 4 -12.97 5.25 -16.68
N THR A 5 -13.97 4.56 -16.14
CA THR A 5 -14.46 4.85 -14.81
C THR A 5 -13.40 4.36 -13.83
N SER A 6 -12.84 5.28 -13.08
CA SER A 6 -11.87 5.08 -12.01
C SER A 6 -12.18 3.81 -11.20
N ASN A 7 -11.20 2.92 -11.04
CA ASN A 7 -11.27 1.72 -10.18
C ASN A 7 -11.50 2.06 -8.70
N PHE A 8 -11.43 3.32 -8.33
CA PHE A 8 -11.51 3.86 -6.97
C PHE A 8 -12.66 3.29 -6.11
N ARG A 9 -13.86 3.08 -6.69
CA ARG A 9 -14.98 2.48 -5.94
C ARG A 9 -14.81 0.98 -5.70
N ASN A 10 -14.11 0.30 -6.60
CA ASN A 10 -13.85 -1.13 -6.49
C ASN A 10 -12.77 -1.37 -5.43
N ASP A 11 -11.75 -0.53 -5.40
CA ASP A 11 -10.64 -0.57 -4.47
C ASP A 11 -11.13 -0.33 -3.04
N PHE A 12 -12.03 0.64 -2.83
CA PHE A 12 -12.59 0.97 -1.52
C PHE A 12 -13.35 -0.20 -0.85
N ASN A 13 -14.07 -1.01 -1.63
CA ASN A 13 -14.74 -2.19 -1.05
C ASN A 13 -13.72 -3.27 -0.67
N ALA A 14 -12.75 -3.53 -1.53
CA ALA A 14 -11.70 -4.52 -1.28
C ALA A 14 -10.84 -4.12 -0.06
N GLU A 15 -10.46 -2.85 0.07
CA GLU A 15 -9.74 -2.32 1.24
C GLU A 15 -10.51 -2.58 2.54
N LYS A 16 -11.81 -2.29 2.56
CA LYS A 16 -12.66 -2.56 3.73
C LYS A 16 -12.64 -4.04 4.16
N VAL A 17 -12.74 -4.93 3.19
CA VAL A 17 -12.75 -6.38 3.45
C VAL A 17 -11.37 -6.84 3.93
N ILE A 18 -10.30 -6.33 3.35
CA ILE A 18 -8.94 -6.65 3.79
C ILE A 18 -8.72 -6.16 5.21
N ASN A 19 -9.14 -4.94 5.56
CA ASN A 19 -9.04 -4.40 6.91
C ASN A 19 -9.81 -5.25 7.92
N GLU A 20 -11.01 -5.73 7.56
CA GLU A 20 -11.77 -6.67 8.40
C GLU A 20 -11.02 -7.99 8.59
N PHE A 21 -10.47 -8.55 7.50
CA PHE A 21 -9.67 -9.77 7.53
C PHE A 21 -8.41 -9.61 8.40
N LEU A 22 -7.66 -8.50 8.22
CA LEU A 22 -6.48 -8.19 9.02
C LEU A 22 -6.82 -8.10 10.51
N ARG A 23 -7.88 -7.37 10.85
CA ARG A 23 -8.33 -7.23 12.24
C ARG A 23 -8.60 -8.59 12.89
N LYS A 24 -9.32 -9.47 12.18
CA LYS A 24 -9.77 -10.76 12.71
C LYS A 24 -8.66 -11.81 12.73
N TYR A 25 -7.86 -11.88 11.67
CA TYR A 25 -6.97 -13.02 11.46
C TYR A 25 -5.49 -12.70 11.60
N PHE A 26 -5.11 -11.41 11.58
CA PHE A 26 -3.73 -10.98 11.75
C PHE A 26 -3.53 -10.24 13.08
N TYR A 27 -4.12 -9.07 13.26
CA TYR A 27 -3.87 -8.25 14.44
C TYR A 27 -4.28 -8.94 15.72
N GLN A 28 -5.45 -9.58 15.76
CA GLN A 28 -5.86 -10.33 16.95
C GLN A 28 -4.89 -11.48 17.26
N LYS A 29 -4.41 -12.19 16.25
CA LYS A 29 -3.43 -13.28 16.44
C LYS A 29 -2.10 -12.80 17.01
N ILE A 30 -1.60 -11.63 16.57
CA ILE A 30 -0.32 -11.12 17.09
C ILE A 30 -0.47 -10.55 18.50
N VAL A 31 -1.67 -10.08 18.91
CA VAL A 31 -2.00 -9.78 20.31
C VAL A 31 -2.04 -11.07 21.13
N ASP A 32 -2.78 -12.08 20.69
CA ASP A 32 -2.91 -13.37 21.39
C ASP A 32 -1.56 -14.08 21.58
N LYS A 33 -0.64 -13.90 20.63
CA LYS A 33 0.74 -14.39 20.70
C LYS A 33 1.69 -13.49 21.51
N ASN A 34 1.18 -12.42 22.10
CA ASN A 34 1.95 -11.44 22.86
C ASN A 34 3.13 -10.84 22.05
N ILE A 35 2.92 -10.59 20.76
CA ILE A 35 3.88 -9.90 19.88
C ILE A 35 3.67 -8.39 19.97
N ILE A 36 2.40 -7.96 20.09
CA ILE A 36 2.01 -6.59 20.40
C ILE A 36 1.07 -6.61 21.61
N LYS A 37 0.94 -5.47 22.31
CA LYS A 37 0.06 -5.35 23.46
C LYS A 37 -1.40 -5.17 23.04
N ALA A 38 -1.64 -4.33 22.03
CA ALA A 38 -2.98 -4.03 21.52
C ALA A 38 -2.89 -3.42 20.12
N PHE A 39 -4.04 -3.32 19.47
CA PHE A 39 -4.20 -2.53 18.25
C PHE A 39 -5.53 -1.78 18.28
N ARG A 40 -5.60 -0.70 17.49
CA ARG A 40 -6.81 0.07 17.27
C ARG A 40 -6.93 0.45 15.80
N HIS A 41 -7.94 -0.06 15.12
CA HIS A 41 -8.28 0.38 13.77
C HIS A 41 -8.88 1.79 13.80
N ILE A 42 -8.48 2.64 12.86
CA ILE A 42 -8.88 4.04 12.79
C ILE A 42 -10.11 4.16 11.90
N THR A 43 -11.16 4.75 12.46
CA THR A 43 -12.40 5.12 11.75
C THR A 43 -12.53 6.64 11.57
N ASP A 44 -11.65 7.41 12.21
CA ASP A 44 -11.59 8.86 12.06
C ASP A 44 -11.03 9.21 10.68
N SER A 45 -11.86 9.88 9.86
CA SER A 45 -11.49 10.25 8.51
C SER A 45 -10.29 11.20 8.44
N ASN A 46 -10.06 12.04 9.45
CA ASN A 46 -8.92 12.96 9.47
C ASN A 46 -7.61 12.19 9.64
N LEU A 47 -7.57 11.23 10.57
CA LEU A 47 -6.40 10.37 10.76
C LEU A 47 -6.13 9.47 9.55
N GLN A 48 -7.18 8.91 8.94
CA GLN A 48 -7.04 8.15 7.70
C GLN A 48 -6.49 9.02 6.55
N HIS A 49 -6.96 10.26 6.45
CA HIS A 49 -6.43 11.22 5.48
C HIS A 49 -4.96 11.62 5.75
N GLU A 50 -4.48 11.45 6.97
CA GLU A 50 -3.08 11.66 7.37
C GLU A 50 -2.23 10.36 7.25
N GLY A 51 -2.81 9.29 6.68
CA GLY A 51 -2.14 8.02 6.41
C GLY A 51 -2.07 7.10 7.63
N VAL A 52 -3.11 7.06 8.45
CA VAL A 52 -3.17 6.12 9.59
C VAL A 52 -4.43 5.29 9.50
N ASP A 53 -4.28 4.00 9.19
CA ASP A 53 -5.36 3.02 9.15
C ASP A 53 -5.49 2.26 10.48
N THR A 54 -4.34 1.94 11.08
CA THR A 54 -4.28 1.20 12.35
C THR A 54 -3.18 1.77 13.25
N ILE A 55 -3.43 1.81 14.56
CA ILE A 55 -2.41 2.09 15.58
C ILE A 55 -2.12 0.80 16.32
N ILE A 56 -0.85 0.42 16.36
CA ILE A 56 -0.35 -0.70 17.15
C ILE A 56 0.24 -0.16 18.44
N ILE A 57 -0.04 -0.83 19.56
CA ILE A 57 0.63 -0.58 20.84
C ILE A 57 1.63 -1.72 21.06
N THR A 58 2.90 -1.39 21.05
CA THR A 58 3.97 -2.36 21.28
C THR A 58 3.98 -2.86 22.72
N LEU A 59 4.73 -3.92 23.01
CA LEU A 59 4.90 -4.41 24.39
C LEU A 59 5.61 -3.41 25.33
N ARG A 60 6.24 -2.37 24.75
CA ARG A 60 6.89 -1.28 25.50
C ARG A 60 5.99 -0.05 25.65
N ASP A 61 4.69 -0.18 25.39
CA ASP A 61 3.71 0.91 25.42
C ASP A 61 3.96 2.06 24.44
N VAL A 62 4.69 1.77 23.35
CA VAL A 62 4.89 2.73 22.26
C VAL A 62 3.78 2.55 21.23
N ALA A 63 3.11 3.65 20.87
CA ALA A 63 2.16 3.66 19.78
C ALA A 63 2.90 3.78 18.44
N VAL A 64 2.54 2.98 17.45
CA VAL A 64 3.07 3.02 16.07
C VAL A 64 1.91 3.17 15.09
N HIS A 65 1.99 4.14 14.22
CA HIS A 65 0.98 4.47 13.22
C HIS A 65 1.23 3.72 11.90
N ILE A 66 0.31 2.85 11.56
CA ILE A 66 0.40 1.97 10.39
C ILE A 66 -0.53 2.48 9.28
N ASP A 67 0.00 2.56 8.07
CA ASP A 67 -0.74 2.74 6.82
C ASP A 67 -0.75 1.39 6.06
N GLU A 68 -1.94 0.86 5.78
CA GLU A 68 -2.14 -0.46 5.17
C GLU A 68 -2.27 -0.33 3.65
N LYS A 69 -1.42 -1.02 2.91
CA LYS A 69 -1.39 -0.96 1.44
C LYS A 69 -1.48 -2.35 0.84
N ALA A 70 -2.54 -2.62 0.08
CA ALA A 70 -2.76 -3.89 -0.58
C ALA A 70 -2.48 -3.81 -2.09
N ALA A 71 -1.76 -4.78 -2.61
CA ALA A 71 -1.46 -4.92 -4.04
C ALA A 71 -2.64 -5.61 -4.77
N LEU A 72 -3.79 -4.94 -4.85
CA LEU A 72 -5.06 -5.49 -5.34
C LEU A 72 -4.99 -5.98 -6.79
N ASP A 73 -4.33 -5.23 -7.67
CA ASP A 73 -4.18 -5.56 -9.08
C ASP A 73 -3.29 -6.81 -9.32
N TYR A 74 -2.61 -7.27 -8.28
CA TYR A 74 -1.70 -8.42 -8.29
C TYR A 74 -2.21 -9.58 -7.44
N ALA A 75 -3.50 -9.58 -7.10
CA ALA A 75 -4.11 -10.69 -6.38
C ALA A 75 -3.94 -12.00 -7.17
N LYS A 76 -3.57 -13.06 -6.45
CA LYS A 76 -3.36 -14.41 -6.99
C LYS A 76 -4.59 -15.28 -6.71
N ASN A 77 -4.78 -16.30 -7.54
CA ASN A 77 -5.87 -17.26 -7.37
C ASN A 77 -5.39 -18.73 -7.27
N ASP A 78 -4.07 -18.92 -7.29
CA ASP A 78 -3.42 -20.20 -7.04
C ASP A 78 -2.41 -20.05 -5.90
N LEU A 79 -2.57 -20.82 -4.83
CA LEU A 79 -1.66 -20.83 -3.67
C LEU A 79 -0.24 -21.34 -4.00
N ALA A 80 -0.06 -22.01 -5.14
CA ALA A 80 1.26 -22.41 -5.62
C ALA A 80 2.07 -21.23 -6.21
N GLU A 81 1.39 -20.13 -6.58
CA GLU A 81 2.07 -18.92 -7.04
C GLU A 81 2.70 -18.17 -5.86
N THR A 82 3.92 -17.68 -6.05
CA THR A 82 4.57 -16.80 -5.06
C THR A 82 4.08 -15.36 -5.21
N ALA A 83 4.17 -14.58 -4.12
CA ALA A 83 3.94 -13.13 -4.18
C ALA A 83 4.88 -12.49 -5.21
N LEU A 84 4.44 -11.38 -5.80
CA LEU A 84 5.35 -10.57 -6.59
C LEU A 84 6.49 -10.05 -5.71
N PRO A 85 7.75 -10.14 -6.18
CA PRO A 85 8.90 -9.64 -5.41
C PRO A 85 8.98 -8.09 -5.44
N THR A 86 7.88 -7.42 -5.74
CA THR A 86 7.80 -5.96 -5.91
C THR A 86 6.56 -5.40 -5.24
N PHE A 87 6.64 -4.14 -4.82
CA PHE A 87 5.50 -3.34 -4.40
C PHE A 87 5.58 -1.95 -5.04
N ALA A 88 4.46 -1.46 -5.55
CA ALA A 88 4.41 -0.13 -6.17
C ALA A 88 4.25 0.94 -5.08
N PHE A 89 5.25 1.82 -4.95
CA PHE A 89 5.18 2.99 -4.10
C PHE A 89 4.76 4.20 -4.94
N GLU A 90 3.64 4.82 -4.59
CA GLU A 90 3.17 5.99 -5.29
C GLU A 90 3.93 7.24 -4.84
N ILE A 91 4.80 7.74 -5.70
CA ILE A 91 5.57 8.98 -5.48
C ILE A 91 4.77 10.18 -5.96
N SER A 92 3.99 10.03 -7.03
CA SER A 92 3.12 11.07 -7.57
C SER A 92 2.07 10.47 -8.50
N TYR A 93 0.93 11.15 -8.64
CA TYR A 93 -0.17 10.77 -9.53
C TYR A 93 -0.79 12.00 -10.21
N LEU A 94 -1.54 11.77 -11.29
CA LEU A 94 -2.38 12.82 -11.87
C LEU A 94 -3.76 12.79 -11.18
N ASN A 95 -4.16 13.93 -10.61
CA ASN A 95 -5.48 14.07 -10.05
C ASN A 95 -6.56 14.16 -11.16
N ARG A 96 -7.83 14.32 -10.79
CA ARG A 96 -8.95 14.39 -11.72
C ARG A 96 -8.86 15.56 -12.70
N ASP A 97 -8.16 16.62 -12.31
CA ASP A 97 -7.96 17.83 -13.12
C ASP A 97 -6.71 17.73 -13.98
N GLY A 98 -6.03 16.59 -14.02
CA GLY A 98 -4.80 16.37 -14.76
C GLY A 98 -3.56 17.03 -14.12
N VAL A 99 -3.67 17.50 -12.87
CA VAL A 99 -2.56 18.13 -12.15
C VAL A 99 -1.73 17.05 -11.45
N LEU A 100 -0.40 17.11 -11.63
CA LEU A 100 0.54 16.23 -10.97
C LEU A 100 0.54 16.52 -9.46
N THR A 101 0.16 15.52 -8.68
CA THR A 101 0.03 15.57 -7.22
C THR A 101 1.02 14.58 -6.59
N GLU A 102 1.57 14.91 -5.43
CA GLU A 102 2.45 14.01 -4.68
C GLU A 102 1.68 12.77 -4.21
N GLY A 103 2.28 11.61 -4.39
CA GLY A 103 1.74 10.33 -3.94
C GLY A 103 1.93 10.12 -2.43
N TRP A 104 1.29 9.08 -1.91
CA TRP A 104 1.22 8.81 -0.47
C TRP A 104 2.59 8.58 0.21
N LEU A 105 3.60 8.12 -0.53
CA LEU A 105 4.93 7.91 0.05
C LEU A 105 5.63 9.23 0.42
N THR A 106 5.49 10.26 -0.42
CA THR A 106 6.28 11.50 -0.32
C THR A 106 5.48 12.72 0.12
N ASN A 107 4.16 12.64 0.07
CA ASN A 107 3.30 13.76 0.41
C ASN A 107 3.28 14.01 1.93
N SER A 108 3.57 15.24 2.33
CA SER A 108 3.57 15.68 3.73
C SER A 108 2.22 15.52 4.44
N LYS A 109 1.13 15.36 3.69
CA LYS A 109 -0.18 15.03 4.24
C LYS A 109 -0.17 13.69 5.00
N TYR A 110 0.61 12.71 4.53
CA TYR A 110 0.77 11.39 5.16
C TYR A 110 1.92 11.36 6.18
N ARG A 111 2.14 12.47 6.87
CA ARG A 111 3.26 12.64 7.82
C ARG A 111 3.14 11.79 9.08
N LYS A 112 1.93 11.33 9.41
CA LYS A 112 1.70 10.51 10.60
C LYS A 112 2.00 9.03 10.37
N THR A 113 2.09 8.57 9.13
CA THR A 113 2.49 7.21 8.83
C THR A 113 3.94 6.99 9.30
N GLU A 114 4.13 6.04 10.22
CA GLU A 114 5.44 5.60 10.69
C GLU A 114 5.88 4.34 9.94
N ASP A 115 4.98 3.35 9.84
CA ASP A 115 5.23 2.10 9.15
C ASP A 115 4.16 1.84 8.09
N TYR A 116 4.56 1.17 7.03
CA TYR A 116 3.66 0.59 6.04
C TYR A 116 3.49 -0.89 6.28
N LEU A 117 2.25 -1.36 6.24
CA LEU A 117 1.90 -2.77 6.17
C LEU A 117 1.56 -3.09 4.72
N LEU A 118 2.51 -3.71 4.01
CA LEU A 118 2.37 -4.08 2.60
C LEU A 118 1.78 -5.47 2.50
N ILE A 119 0.74 -5.63 1.66
CA ILE A 119 -0.10 -6.81 1.62
C ILE A 119 -0.19 -7.35 0.19
N TRP A 120 0.16 -8.61 0.00
CA TRP A 120 -0.19 -9.40 -1.18
C TRP A 120 -1.27 -10.40 -0.79
N LEU A 121 -2.23 -10.65 -1.69
CA LEU A 121 -3.36 -11.50 -1.36
C LEU A 121 -3.56 -12.61 -2.38
N TRP A 122 -4.01 -13.76 -1.88
CA TRP A 122 -4.54 -14.87 -2.64
C TRP A 122 -6.02 -14.99 -2.37
N VAL A 123 -6.79 -15.12 -3.43
CA VAL A 123 -8.25 -15.20 -3.38
C VAL A 123 -8.73 -16.43 -4.12
N LYS A 124 -9.96 -16.84 -3.86
CA LYS A 124 -10.59 -17.93 -4.62
C LYS A 124 -10.61 -17.62 -6.12
N PRO A 125 -10.49 -18.63 -6.99
CA PRO A 125 -10.70 -18.46 -8.43
C PRO A 125 -11.98 -17.69 -8.73
N ASP A 126 -11.97 -16.90 -9.80
CA ASP A 126 -13.09 -16.08 -10.28
C ASP A 126 -13.57 -14.95 -9.33
N THR A 127 -12.86 -14.71 -8.22
CA THR A 127 -13.16 -13.60 -7.33
C THR A 127 -12.93 -12.26 -8.04
N LYS A 128 -13.97 -11.42 -8.08
CA LYS A 128 -13.88 -10.04 -8.57
C LYS A 128 -13.63 -9.10 -7.38
N MET A 129 -12.56 -8.32 -7.41
CA MET A 129 -12.17 -7.44 -6.29
C MET A 129 -13.31 -6.52 -5.82
N LYS A 130 -14.12 -5.99 -6.73
CA LYS A 130 -15.31 -5.18 -6.38
C LYS A 130 -16.35 -5.90 -5.51
N TRP A 131 -16.35 -7.24 -5.50
CA TRP A 131 -17.26 -8.09 -4.73
C TRP A 131 -16.52 -8.97 -3.72
N LEU A 132 -15.26 -8.64 -3.45
CA LEU A 132 -14.44 -9.37 -2.47
C LEU A 132 -15.18 -9.48 -1.13
N ARG A 133 -15.11 -10.66 -0.51
CA ARG A 133 -15.59 -10.94 0.85
C ARG A 133 -14.49 -11.62 1.65
N CYS A 134 -14.56 -11.56 2.97
CA CYS A 134 -13.56 -12.20 3.83
C CYS A 134 -13.34 -13.69 3.54
N GLU A 135 -14.41 -14.40 3.25
CA GLU A 135 -14.36 -15.85 2.91
C GLU A 135 -13.73 -16.15 1.55
N ASP A 136 -13.53 -15.15 0.70
CA ASP A 136 -12.87 -15.31 -0.60
C ASP A 136 -11.35 -15.17 -0.48
N ILE A 137 -10.85 -14.63 0.63
CA ILE A 137 -9.40 -14.51 0.90
C ILE A 137 -8.87 -15.84 1.41
N LEU A 138 -7.92 -16.41 0.66
CA LEU A 138 -7.29 -17.69 0.99
C LEU A 138 -6.04 -17.48 1.83
N GLN A 139 -5.24 -16.46 1.49
CA GLN A 139 -3.96 -16.16 2.15
C GLN A 139 -3.61 -14.69 1.99
N LEU A 140 -2.91 -14.16 2.98
CA LEU A 140 -2.17 -12.89 2.89
C LEU A 140 -0.69 -13.14 3.17
N GLU A 141 0.18 -12.53 2.37
CA GLU A 141 1.57 -12.29 2.71
C GLU A 141 1.72 -10.84 3.10
N ILE A 142 2.38 -10.59 4.25
CA ILE A 142 2.45 -9.27 4.86
C ILE A 142 3.91 -8.95 5.18
N ILE A 143 4.34 -7.74 4.79
CA ILE A 143 5.62 -7.18 5.19
C ILE A 143 5.35 -5.84 5.88
N VAL A 144 5.96 -5.64 7.04
CA VAL A 144 5.97 -4.33 7.73
C VAL A 144 7.31 -3.65 7.46
N LEU A 145 7.26 -2.43 6.96
CA LEU A 145 8.44 -1.63 6.64
C LEU A 145 8.30 -0.23 7.24
N ALA A 146 9.31 0.22 7.96
CA ALA A 146 9.36 1.60 8.43
C ALA A 146 9.43 2.56 7.24
N LYS A 147 8.57 3.57 7.24
CA LYS A 147 8.56 4.60 6.19
C LYS A 147 9.92 5.27 6.06
N LYS A 148 10.56 5.51 7.18
CA LYS A 148 11.92 6.08 7.23
C LYS A 148 12.91 5.23 6.45
N ASP A 149 12.90 3.91 6.64
CA ASP A 149 13.86 2.99 5.98
C ASP A 149 13.64 2.94 4.46
N ILE A 150 12.38 3.04 4.02
CA ILE A 150 12.06 3.14 2.58
C ILE A 150 12.64 4.44 2.02
N LEU A 151 12.41 5.57 2.69
CA LEU A 151 12.90 6.87 2.24
C LEU A 151 14.43 6.94 2.28
N ASP A 152 15.07 6.46 3.34
CA ASP A 152 16.53 6.41 3.47
C ASP A 152 17.15 5.52 2.37
N THR A 153 16.52 4.39 2.07
CA THR A 153 16.94 3.50 0.98
C THR A 153 16.86 4.22 -0.37
N ILE A 154 15.76 4.90 -0.64
CA ILE A 154 15.60 5.70 -1.87
C ILE A 154 16.69 6.77 -1.94
N LEU A 155 16.94 7.50 -0.86
CA LEU A 155 17.96 8.56 -0.82
C LEU A 155 19.37 8.00 -1.01
N TYR A 156 19.70 6.87 -0.38
CA TYR A 156 21.00 6.22 -0.48
C TYR A 156 21.33 5.81 -1.92
N TYR A 157 20.41 5.08 -2.58
CA TYR A 157 20.67 4.57 -3.95
C TYR A 157 20.60 5.65 -5.01
N ALA A 158 20.04 6.76 -4.71
CA ALA A 158 19.83 7.80 -5.68
C ALA A 158 20.71 9.03 -5.51
N SER A 159 21.76 8.91 -4.73
CA SER A 159 22.82 9.94 -4.60
C SER A 159 22.35 11.30 -4.07
N GLY A 160 21.47 11.33 -3.05
CA GLY A 160 21.11 12.53 -2.32
C GLY A 160 19.74 13.15 -2.67
N ASP A 161 19.43 14.33 -2.11
CA ASP A 161 18.13 15.03 -2.21
C ASP A 161 17.62 15.27 -3.65
N SER A 162 18.52 15.35 -4.62
CA SER A 162 18.17 15.45 -6.04
C SER A 162 17.46 14.22 -6.59
N CYS A 163 17.47 13.12 -5.84
CA CYS A 163 16.89 11.85 -6.27
C CYS A 163 15.38 11.81 -6.27
N LEU A 164 14.72 12.26 -5.20
CA LEU A 164 13.26 12.34 -5.21
C LEU A 164 12.79 13.22 -6.38
N THR A 165 13.51 14.32 -6.63
CA THR A 165 13.27 15.17 -7.80
C THR A 165 13.52 14.42 -9.11
N ARG A 166 14.61 13.64 -9.19
CA ARG A 166 14.92 12.80 -10.37
C ARG A 166 13.92 11.66 -10.56
N PHE A 167 13.49 10.98 -9.49
CA PHE A 167 12.43 9.97 -9.58
C PHE A 167 11.10 10.60 -9.97
N ARG A 168 10.76 11.78 -9.44
CA ARG A 168 9.58 12.55 -9.89
C ARG A 168 9.66 12.89 -11.36
N GLN A 169 10.82 13.30 -11.86
CA GLN A 169 11.04 13.60 -13.29
C GLN A 169 10.97 12.33 -14.14
N ILE A 170 11.59 11.22 -13.71
CA ILE A 170 11.50 9.93 -14.40
C ILE A 170 10.06 9.43 -14.40
N ALA A 171 9.38 9.49 -13.26
CA ALA A 171 7.98 9.10 -13.13
C ALA A 171 7.07 10.00 -13.99
N SER A 172 7.34 11.31 -14.08
CA SER A 172 6.63 12.22 -14.98
C SER A 172 6.82 11.85 -16.45
N LYS A 173 8.06 11.65 -16.89
CA LYS A 173 8.37 11.22 -18.26
C LYS A 173 7.79 9.86 -18.60
N GLN A 174 7.86 8.89 -17.68
CA GLN A 174 7.25 7.58 -17.87
C GLN A 174 5.72 7.67 -17.91
N ARG A 175 5.09 8.59 -17.15
CA ARG A 175 3.65 8.83 -17.24
C ARG A 175 3.24 9.47 -18.55
N GLU A 176 3.99 10.44 -19.05
CA GLU A 176 3.75 10.99 -20.39
C GLU A 176 3.80 9.87 -21.43
N PHE A 177 4.79 8.99 -21.33
CA PHE A 177 4.92 7.82 -22.20
C PHE A 177 3.78 6.80 -21.98
N MET A 178 3.35 6.59 -20.74
CA MET A 178 2.28 5.65 -20.37
C MET A 178 0.89 6.21 -20.60
N LEU A 179 0.66 7.52 -20.46
CA LEU A 179 -0.56 8.20 -20.91
C LEU A 179 -0.76 8.04 -22.41
N ALA A 180 0.34 8.13 -23.19
CA ALA A 180 0.31 7.83 -24.63
C ALA A 180 -0.02 6.35 -24.93
N LYS A 181 0.13 5.44 -23.95
CA LYS A 181 -0.12 3.99 -24.05
C LYS A 181 -1.22 3.45 -23.13
N ASN A 182 -1.99 4.30 -22.44
CA ASN A 182 -3.05 3.91 -21.47
C ASN A 182 -2.58 3.03 -20.28
N LEU A 183 -1.39 3.27 -19.74
CA LEU A 183 -0.84 2.53 -18.60
C LEU A 183 -0.50 3.51 -17.45
N GLN A 184 -0.89 3.20 -16.19
CA GLN A 184 -0.87 4.15 -15.05
C GLN A 184 0.05 3.79 -13.86
N GLN A 185 0.99 2.84 -13.93
CA GLN A 185 1.78 2.43 -12.76
C GLN A 185 3.28 2.36 -13.03
N VAL A 186 4.06 2.77 -12.00
CA VAL A 186 5.52 2.58 -11.94
C VAL A 186 5.83 1.60 -10.82
N ALA A 187 6.38 0.43 -11.15
CA ALA A 187 6.83 -0.56 -10.18
C ALA A 187 8.31 -0.32 -9.81
N ILE A 188 8.62 -0.41 -8.53
CA ILE A 188 10.00 -0.43 -8.03
C ILE A 188 10.34 -1.90 -7.69
N GLU A 189 11.28 -2.47 -8.44
CA GLU A 189 11.71 -3.85 -8.22
C GLU A 189 12.46 -4.02 -6.89
N LYS A 190 12.18 -5.14 -6.20
CA LYS A 190 12.73 -5.54 -4.91
C LYS A 190 14.21 -5.97 -4.98
N ARG A 191 15.03 -5.49 -5.91
CA ARG A 191 16.48 -5.82 -5.96
C ARG A 191 17.30 -5.27 -4.80
N PHE A 192 16.64 -4.71 -3.76
CA PHE A 192 17.30 -3.94 -2.70
C PHE A 192 17.26 -4.59 -1.31
N LEU A 193 16.87 -5.87 -1.22
CA LEU A 193 16.79 -6.58 0.07
C LEU A 193 17.60 -7.88 0.04
N MET A 194 18.87 -7.82 -0.36
CA MET A 194 19.89 -8.81 -0.01
C MET A 194 21.18 -8.09 0.32
#